data_e24afd80de6cf1f59354423b16048178
#
_entry.id   e24afd80de6cf1f59354423b16048178
#
_cell.length_a   1.000
_cell.length_b   1.000
_cell.length_c   1.000
_cell.angle_alpha   90.00
_cell.angle_beta   90.00
_cell.angle_gamma   90.00
#
_symmetry.space_group_name_H-M   'P 1'
#
loop_
_entity.id
_entity.type
_entity.pdbx_description
1 polymer ?
#
loop_
_entity_poly.entity_id
_entity_poly.type
_entity_poly.pdbx_seq_one_letter_code
_entity_poly.pdbx_strand_id
1 'polypeptide(L)'
;MEPAKKTLRCTNSGRLGDMDFTFTEEQETISKLAADVFERRATPERLTELEAGEFRYDAALWKELAGVDLLGTALPESVGGSCSSGDGFVLLGVLLAEVGSAVAPIPAYPTLLLGADPIARHGSPEQQQRFLPGVIDGTRILSAGLHEPGHSDPTRPVTTARRDGATWRLDGIKELVSFGQLADTLLIPATIDDGETGLFLLPTDSSGVEIRPVATTNREPHADVFLDGASVSVDADKLDGNQLVESLYTRALIGLCAIQVGVSDRALRMAAEYTSGREQFGRPIGSFQAVQQRMADGFIDLEAIRWTTWHAAWLIAEGRPADRAARVAKFWAAEAGARIAATAQHVHGGIGIDTTYPLHRYFLWAKHNELTLGSATQQLVHLGSTYPEGRL
;
A
#
# COMPACT_ATOMS: atom_id res chain seq x y z
N MET A 1 -1.36 -37.33 10.10
CA MET A 1 -2.79 -37.29 9.69
C MET A 1 -2.96 -35.95 8.98
N GLU A 2 -2.89 -35.96 7.64
CA GLU A 2 -3.08 -34.77 6.83
C GLU A 2 -4.53 -34.28 6.90
N PRO A 3 -4.78 -32.97 7.03
CA PRO A 3 -6.14 -32.45 6.95
C PRO A 3 -6.61 -32.46 5.48
N ALA A 4 -7.71 -33.13 5.23
CA ALA A 4 -8.34 -33.22 3.94
C ALA A 4 -8.70 -31.85 3.37
N LYS A 5 -8.20 -31.52 2.18
CA LYS A 5 -8.61 -30.37 1.36
C LYS A 5 -10.10 -30.48 1.02
N LYS A 6 -10.95 -29.66 1.64
CA LYS A 6 -12.35 -29.49 1.25
C LYS A 6 -12.44 -28.46 0.14
N THR A 7 -12.60 -28.92 -1.08
CA THR A 7 -12.99 -28.07 -2.22
C THR A 7 -14.47 -27.73 -2.09
N LEU A 8 -14.78 -26.47 -1.81
CA LEU A 8 -16.15 -25.95 -1.89
C LEU A 8 -16.48 -25.67 -3.36
N ARG A 9 -17.18 -26.59 -4.02
CA ARG A 9 -17.75 -26.35 -5.34
C ARG A 9 -19.09 -25.66 -5.20
N CYS A 10 -19.16 -24.39 -5.57
CA CYS A 10 -20.44 -23.73 -5.87
C CYS A 10 -20.80 -23.98 -7.32
N THR A 11 -21.78 -24.86 -7.55
CA THR A 11 -22.39 -25.05 -8.85
C THR A 11 -23.43 -23.96 -9.09
N ASN A 12 -23.05 -22.91 -9.80
CA ASN A 12 -24.01 -22.04 -10.48
C ASN A 12 -23.48 -21.68 -11.88
N SER A 13 -24.24 -22.02 -12.90
CA SER A 13 -23.90 -22.05 -14.31
C SER A 13 -23.82 -20.64 -14.92
N GLY A 14 -22.67 -20.02 -14.83
CA GLY A 14 -22.28 -18.84 -15.56
C GLY A 14 -20.82 -18.57 -15.28
N ARG A 15 -19.96 -18.97 -16.19
CA ARG A 15 -18.47 -18.84 -16.22
C ARG A 15 -17.87 -17.83 -15.21
N LEU A 16 -17.94 -18.15 -13.94
CA LEU A 16 -16.99 -17.71 -12.95
C LEU A 16 -15.89 -18.76 -13.03
N GLY A 17 -14.71 -18.41 -13.56
CA GLY A 17 -13.53 -19.25 -13.39
C GLY A 17 -13.43 -19.58 -11.89
N ASP A 18 -13.13 -20.84 -11.57
CA ASP A 18 -12.98 -21.26 -10.17
C ASP A 18 -11.94 -20.33 -9.52
N MET A 19 -12.39 -19.50 -8.56
CA MET A 19 -11.52 -18.62 -7.81
C MET A 19 -10.67 -19.50 -6.89
N ASP A 20 -9.40 -19.62 -7.20
CA ASP A 20 -8.42 -20.29 -6.34
C ASP A 20 -7.80 -19.23 -5.40
N PHE A 21 -7.94 -19.45 -4.11
CA PHE A 21 -7.37 -18.59 -3.07
C PHE A 21 -5.98 -19.04 -2.60
N THR A 22 -5.40 -20.07 -3.23
CA THR A 22 -4.03 -20.49 -2.95
C THR A 22 -3.05 -19.65 -3.76
N PHE A 23 -1.96 -19.26 -3.16
CA PHE A 23 -0.87 -18.60 -3.88
C PHE A 23 -0.21 -19.59 -4.86
N THR A 24 0.23 -19.07 -5.99
CA THR A 24 1.05 -19.81 -6.94
C THR A 24 2.45 -20.05 -6.35
N GLU A 25 3.20 -20.99 -6.92
CA GLU A 25 4.59 -21.26 -6.53
C GLU A 25 5.48 -20.00 -6.64
N GLU A 26 5.25 -19.18 -7.67
CA GLU A 26 5.94 -17.90 -7.87
C GLU A 26 5.63 -16.93 -6.74
N GLN A 27 4.35 -16.74 -6.39
CA GLN A 27 3.90 -15.86 -5.30
C GLN A 27 4.45 -16.31 -3.95
N GLU A 28 4.47 -17.62 -3.68
CA GLU A 28 5.09 -18.16 -2.46
C GLU A 28 6.60 -17.95 -2.44
N THR A 29 7.28 -18.07 -3.58
CA THR A 29 8.73 -17.85 -3.69
C THR A 29 9.08 -16.40 -3.39
N ILE A 30 8.33 -15.44 -3.96
CA ILE A 30 8.52 -14.01 -3.69
C ILE A 30 8.27 -13.69 -2.22
N SER A 31 7.19 -14.21 -1.63
CA SER A 31 6.91 -14.03 -0.20
C SER A 31 8.06 -14.53 0.67
N LYS A 32 8.54 -15.74 0.44
CA LYS A 32 9.66 -16.34 1.19
C LYS A 32 10.95 -15.53 1.04
N LEU A 33 11.32 -15.16 -0.20
CA LEU A 33 12.52 -14.38 -0.46
C LEU A 33 12.46 -13.00 0.22
N ALA A 34 11.34 -12.31 0.11
CA ALA A 34 11.13 -11.02 0.76
C ALA A 34 11.19 -11.15 2.30
N ALA A 35 10.50 -12.14 2.87
CA ALA A 35 10.52 -12.41 4.31
C ALA A 35 11.94 -12.68 4.82
N ASP A 36 12.72 -13.51 4.09
CA ASP A 36 14.12 -13.82 4.44
C ASP A 36 15.02 -12.58 4.43
N VAL A 37 14.84 -11.66 3.47
CA VAL A 37 15.59 -10.40 3.41
C VAL A 37 15.19 -9.49 4.57
N PHE A 38 13.88 -9.33 4.82
CA PHE A 38 13.38 -8.46 5.89
C PHE A 38 13.77 -8.98 7.28
N GLU A 39 13.70 -10.29 7.53
CA GLU A 39 14.10 -10.88 8.82
C GLU A 39 15.56 -10.58 9.16
N ARG A 40 16.44 -10.60 8.16
CA ARG A 40 17.87 -10.29 8.35
C ARG A 40 18.16 -8.81 8.50
N ARG A 41 17.35 -7.92 7.89
CA ARG A 41 17.69 -6.49 7.73
C ARG A 41 16.80 -5.55 8.54
N ALA A 42 15.51 -5.83 8.65
CA ALA A 42 14.57 -4.97 9.38
C ALA A 42 14.48 -5.40 10.87
N THR A 43 15.65 -5.55 11.52
CA THR A 43 15.69 -5.92 12.95
C THR A 43 15.19 -4.77 13.83
N PRO A 44 14.67 -5.03 15.05
CA PRO A 44 14.25 -3.99 15.97
C PRO A 44 15.31 -2.93 16.25
N GLU A 45 16.58 -3.34 16.34
CA GLU A 45 17.73 -2.46 16.55
C GLU A 45 17.94 -1.55 15.34
N ARG A 46 17.91 -2.12 14.12
CA ARG A 46 18.04 -1.36 12.88
C ARG A 46 16.92 -0.34 12.71
N LEU A 47 15.68 -0.73 12.99
CA LEU A 47 14.53 0.18 12.94
C LEU A 47 14.69 1.33 13.95
N THR A 48 15.21 1.05 15.16
CA THR A 48 15.49 2.09 16.16
C THR A 48 16.55 3.09 15.68
N GLU A 49 17.62 2.62 15.03
CA GLU A 49 18.65 3.48 14.43
C GLU A 49 18.06 4.40 13.35
N LEU A 50 17.23 3.84 12.46
CA LEU A 50 16.59 4.60 11.39
C LEU A 50 15.58 5.63 11.94
N GLU A 51 14.84 5.27 12.97
CA GLU A 51 13.89 6.18 13.62
C GLU A 51 14.55 7.37 14.32
N ALA A 52 15.82 7.23 14.71
CA ALA A 52 16.63 8.32 15.24
C ALA A 52 17.26 9.21 14.14
N GLY A 53 17.28 8.73 12.90
CA GLY A 53 17.82 9.44 11.73
C GLY A 53 16.86 10.48 11.15
N GLU A 54 17.41 11.32 10.29
CA GLU A 54 16.67 12.42 9.64
C GLU A 54 15.55 11.91 8.70
N PHE A 55 15.87 10.93 7.84
CA PHE A 55 14.97 10.50 6.76
C PHE A 55 14.18 9.23 7.07
N ARG A 56 14.50 8.50 8.13
CA ARG A 56 13.79 7.25 8.52
C ARG A 56 13.56 6.30 7.34
N TYR A 57 14.57 6.15 6.50
CA TYR A 57 14.57 5.38 5.27
C TYR A 57 15.75 4.44 5.25
N ASP A 58 15.54 3.15 4.95
CA ASP A 58 16.62 2.17 4.79
C ASP A 58 17.05 2.02 3.33
N ALA A 59 17.94 2.90 2.88
CA ALA A 59 18.51 2.86 1.54
C ALA A 59 19.31 1.57 1.27
N ALA A 60 19.94 0.99 2.30
CA ALA A 60 20.70 -0.24 2.14
C ALA A 60 19.79 -1.45 1.90
N LEU A 61 18.68 -1.53 2.63
CA LEU A 61 17.65 -2.54 2.42
C LEU A 61 17.00 -2.39 1.04
N TRP A 62 16.65 -1.15 0.63
CA TRP A 62 16.08 -0.88 -0.70
C TRP A 62 17.00 -1.37 -1.83
N LYS A 63 18.29 -1.08 -1.72
CA LYS A 63 19.29 -1.54 -2.69
C LYS A 63 19.47 -3.06 -2.67
N GLU A 64 19.37 -3.72 -1.51
CA GLU A 64 19.44 -5.18 -1.42
C GLU A 64 18.24 -5.84 -2.11
N LEU A 65 17.03 -5.29 -1.95
CA LEU A 65 15.83 -5.77 -2.65
C LEU A 65 15.98 -5.64 -4.18
N ALA A 66 16.59 -4.55 -4.66
CA ALA A 66 16.96 -4.41 -6.07
C ALA A 66 17.96 -5.50 -6.51
N GLY A 67 18.97 -5.75 -5.70
CA GLY A 67 20.02 -6.74 -5.98
C GLY A 67 19.56 -8.20 -6.03
N VAL A 68 18.36 -8.49 -5.50
CA VAL A 68 17.70 -9.81 -5.57
C VAL A 68 16.44 -9.79 -6.45
N ASP A 69 16.33 -8.81 -7.35
CA ASP A 69 15.29 -8.63 -8.36
C ASP A 69 13.84 -8.46 -7.81
N LEU A 70 13.68 -8.18 -6.52
CA LEU A 70 12.35 -8.01 -5.92
C LEU A 70 11.62 -6.73 -6.36
N LEU A 71 12.33 -5.68 -6.75
CA LEU A 71 11.71 -4.43 -7.19
C LEU A 71 11.11 -4.53 -8.59
N GLY A 72 11.60 -5.45 -9.41
CA GLY A 72 11.11 -5.69 -10.77
C GLY A 72 10.05 -6.78 -10.91
N THR A 73 9.67 -7.47 -9.84
CA THR A 73 8.81 -8.67 -9.90
C THR A 73 7.43 -8.43 -10.52
N ALA A 74 6.86 -7.25 -10.36
CA ALA A 74 5.57 -6.88 -10.92
C ALA A 74 5.68 -6.10 -12.24
N LEU A 75 6.89 -5.80 -12.70
CA LEU A 75 7.12 -5.00 -13.90
C LEU A 75 7.39 -5.87 -15.13
N PRO A 76 7.04 -5.41 -16.36
CA PRO A 76 7.20 -6.18 -17.58
C PRO A 76 8.67 -6.49 -17.92
N GLU A 77 8.93 -7.64 -18.53
CA GLU A 77 10.27 -8.03 -19.04
C GLU A 77 10.83 -7.00 -20.06
N SER A 78 9.96 -6.33 -20.82
CA SER A 78 10.37 -5.31 -21.82
C SER A 78 11.13 -4.13 -21.23
N VAL A 79 11.03 -3.90 -19.92
CA VAL A 79 11.72 -2.83 -19.19
C VAL A 79 12.72 -3.37 -18.17
N GLY A 80 13.02 -4.67 -18.20
CA GLY A 80 13.95 -5.34 -17.30
C GLY A 80 13.31 -5.93 -16.05
N GLY A 81 11.98 -5.92 -15.93
CA GLY A 81 11.25 -6.63 -14.87
C GLY A 81 11.19 -8.14 -15.12
N SER A 82 10.56 -8.87 -14.23
CA SER A 82 10.42 -10.34 -14.32
C SER A 82 8.99 -10.85 -14.48
N CYS A 83 7.99 -9.94 -14.57
CA CYS A 83 6.61 -10.32 -14.84
C CYS A 83 6.42 -10.74 -16.30
N SER A 84 6.32 -12.04 -16.57
CA SER A 84 6.22 -12.62 -17.91
C SER A 84 4.80 -12.65 -18.45
N SER A 85 3.77 -12.62 -17.60
CA SER A 85 2.38 -12.74 -18.03
C SER A 85 1.41 -12.06 -17.07
N GLY A 86 0.37 -11.44 -17.64
CA GLY A 86 -0.71 -10.86 -16.86
C GLY A 86 -0.37 -9.55 -16.16
N ASP A 87 -1.18 -9.23 -15.18
CA ASP A 87 -0.99 -8.08 -14.32
C ASP A 87 -0.23 -8.53 -13.05
N GLY A 88 1.01 -8.10 -12.88
CA GLY A 88 1.88 -8.42 -11.73
C GLY A 88 1.36 -7.93 -10.38
N PHE A 89 0.13 -7.47 -10.31
CA PHE A 89 -0.44 -6.79 -9.15
C PHE A 89 -0.52 -7.68 -7.90
N VAL A 90 -0.83 -8.98 -8.07
CA VAL A 90 -0.85 -9.91 -6.93
C VAL A 90 0.56 -10.10 -6.37
N LEU A 91 1.57 -10.22 -7.23
CA LEU A 91 2.99 -10.31 -6.82
C LEU A 91 3.42 -9.07 -6.02
N LEU A 92 3.04 -7.88 -6.52
CA LEU A 92 3.27 -6.62 -5.80
C LEU A 92 2.54 -6.61 -4.45
N GLY A 93 1.29 -7.06 -4.40
CA GLY A 93 0.54 -7.17 -3.16
C GLY A 93 1.21 -8.09 -2.14
N VAL A 94 1.76 -9.23 -2.58
CA VAL A 94 2.53 -10.15 -1.72
C VAL A 94 3.76 -9.47 -1.16
N LEU A 95 4.55 -8.77 -1.99
CA LEU A 95 5.71 -8.01 -1.51
C LEU A 95 5.31 -6.93 -0.50
N LEU A 96 4.22 -6.20 -0.75
CA LEU A 96 3.72 -5.16 0.18
C LEU A 96 3.23 -5.74 1.51
N ALA A 97 2.67 -6.96 1.52
CA ALA A 97 2.33 -7.64 2.76
C ALA A 97 3.57 -7.97 3.59
N GLU A 98 4.67 -8.39 2.97
CA GLU A 98 5.93 -8.63 3.68
C GLU A 98 6.56 -7.32 4.19
N VAL A 99 6.47 -6.21 3.43
CA VAL A 99 6.85 -4.87 3.92
C VAL A 99 6.08 -4.51 5.18
N GLY A 100 4.77 -4.74 5.20
CA GLY A 100 3.92 -4.52 6.38
C GLY A 100 4.27 -5.44 7.55
N SER A 101 4.57 -6.71 7.29
CA SER A 101 5.00 -7.69 8.31
C SER A 101 6.30 -7.27 9.00
N ALA A 102 7.21 -6.66 8.26
CA ALA A 102 8.49 -6.17 8.77
C ALA A 102 8.45 -4.70 9.26
N VAL A 103 7.36 -3.97 9.00
CA VAL A 103 7.27 -2.50 9.16
C VAL A 103 8.50 -1.79 8.59
N ALA A 104 8.93 -2.26 7.41
CA ALA A 104 10.18 -1.84 6.78
C ALA A 104 10.06 -0.44 6.18
N PRO A 105 10.85 0.57 6.60
CA PRO A 105 10.77 1.94 6.12
C PRO A 105 11.45 2.10 4.77
N ILE A 106 10.82 1.58 3.71
CA ILE A 106 11.31 1.61 2.33
C ILE A 106 10.20 2.11 1.39
N PRO A 107 10.53 2.73 0.24
CA PRO A 107 9.55 3.33 -0.65
C PRO A 107 8.82 2.31 -1.54
N ALA A 108 8.58 1.08 -1.07
CA ALA A 108 7.95 0.04 -1.89
C ALA A 108 6.54 0.44 -2.33
N TYR A 109 5.69 0.87 -1.41
CA TYR A 109 4.34 1.31 -1.75
C TYR A 109 4.31 2.53 -2.69
N PRO A 110 4.97 3.66 -2.37
CA PRO A 110 4.94 4.81 -3.25
C PRO A 110 5.64 4.56 -4.59
N THR A 111 6.79 3.89 -4.60
CA THR A 111 7.59 3.75 -5.82
C THR A 111 7.05 2.66 -6.75
N LEU A 112 6.76 1.47 -6.21
CA LEU A 112 6.35 0.35 -7.06
C LEU A 112 4.88 0.46 -7.46
N LEU A 113 4.00 0.83 -6.51
CA LEU A 113 2.57 0.85 -6.74
C LEU A 113 2.07 2.20 -7.25
N LEU A 114 2.41 3.31 -6.57
CA LEU A 114 1.87 4.61 -6.95
C LEU A 114 2.61 5.22 -8.16
N GLY A 115 3.88 4.86 -8.36
CA GLY A 115 4.73 5.39 -9.42
C GLY A 115 4.91 4.44 -10.60
N ALA A 116 5.52 3.29 -10.38
CA ALA A 116 5.95 2.40 -11.46
C ALA A 116 4.78 1.65 -12.13
N ASP A 117 3.80 1.15 -11.37
CA ASP A 117 2.64 0.43 -11.92
C ASP A 117 1.86 1.27 -12.96
N PRO A 118 1.45 2.53 -12.68
CA PRO A 118 0.76 3.32 -13.70
C PRO A 118 1.65 3.66 -14.92
N ILE A 119 2.95 3.86 -14.74
CA ILE A 119 3.88 4.09 -15.86
C ILE A 119 4.03 2.82 -16.70
N ALA A 120 4.16 1.66 -16.10
CA ALA A 120 4.28 0.39 -16.79
C ALA A 120 3.05 0.07 -17.64
N ARG A 121 1.87 0.47 -17.18
CA ARG A 121 0.58 0.17 -17.84
C ARG A 121 0.13 1.19 -18.87
N HIS A 122 0.46 2.46 -18.67
CA HIS A 122 -0.11 3.58 -19.40
C HIS A 122 0.94 4.53 -19.95
N GLY A 123 2.19 4.37 -19.56
CA GLY A 123 3.30 5.16 -20.10
C GLY A 123 3.62 4.79 -21.55
N SER A 124 4.04 5.77 -22.34
CA SER A 124 4.64 5.49 -23.65
C SER A 124 5.91 4.64 -23.48
N PRO A 125 6.39 3.97 -24.55
CA PRO A 125 7.66 3.24 -24.50
C PRO A 125 8.82 4.11 -24.01
N GLU A 126 8.85 5.40 -24.40
CA GLU A 126 9.87 6.37 -23.98
C GLU A 126 9.74 6.67 -22.47
N GLN A 127 8.52 6.85 -21.95
CA GLN A 127 8.29 7.04 -20.51
C GLN A 127 8.68 5.80 -19.71
N GLN A 128 8.29 4.62 -20.16
CA GLN A 128 8.68 3.37 -19.52
C GLN A 128 10.21 3.22 -19.45
N GLN A 129 10.92 3.45 -20.56
CA GLN A 129 12.39 3.38 -20.61
C GLN A 129 13.07 4.47 -19.79
N ARG A 130 12.46 5.64 -19.64
CA ARG A 130 12.99 6.75 -18.83
C ARG A 130 12.91 6.47 -17.33
N PHE A 131 11.85 5.79 -16.86
CA PHE A 131 11.55 5.69 -15.44
C PHE A 131 11.80 4.30 -14.84
N LEU A 132 11.36 3.24 -15.51
CA LEU A 132 11.26 1.92 -14.89
C LEU A 132 12.60 1.22 -14.64
N PRO A 133 13.63 1.32 -15.48
CA PRO A 133 14.94 0.74 -15.19
C PRO A 133 15.54 1.25 -13.88
N GLY A 134 15.44 2.58 -13.61
CA GLY A 134 15.92 3.17 -12.36
C GLY A 134 15.09 2.77 -11.12
N VAL A 135 13.83 2.37 -11.30
CA VAL A 135 13.03 1.77 -10.21
C VAL A 135 13.52 0.35 -9.93
N ILE A 136 13.77 -0.45 -10.98
CA ILE A 136 14.20 -1.86 -10.85
C ILE A 136 15.56 -1.95 -10.17
N ASP A 137 16.50 -1.08 -10.53
CA ASP A 137 17.84 -1.04 -9.92
C ASP A 137 17.91 -0.29 -8.58
N GLY A 138 16.76 0.26 -8.12
CA GLY A 138 16.62 0.95 -6.84
C GLY A 138 17.25 2.34 -6.78
N THR A 139 17.67 2.91 -7.93
CA THR A 139 18.27 4.26 -8.00
C THR A 139 17.25 5.38 -8.11
N ARG A 140 15.99 5.06 -8.46
CA ARG A 140 14.90 6.03 -8.63
C ARG A 140 13.78 5.76 -7.64
N ILE A 141 13.34 6.83 -6.97
CA ILE A 141 12.18 6.83 -6.09
C ILE A 141 11.05 7.62 -6.76
N LEU A 142 9.90 6.99 -6.90
CA LEU A 142 8.68 7.61 -7.41
C LEU A 142 7.64 7.68 -6.29
N SER A 143 6.69 8.63 -6.40
CA SER A 143 5.53 8.68 -5.53
C SER A 143 4.33 9.31 -6.26
N ALA A 144 3.17 9.41 -5.58
CA ALA A 144 2.02 10.14 -6.10
C ALA A 144 1.35 10.99 -5.03
N GLY A 145 0.89 12.16 -5.43
CA GLY A 145 0.12 13.09 -4.59
C GLY A 145 -1.37 12.85 -4.75
N LEU A 146 -1.96 11.97 -3.96
CA LEU A 146 -3.39 11.61 -4.05
C LEU A 146 -4.29 12.38 -3.08
N HIS A 147 -3.74 12.98 -2.04
CA HIS A 147 -4.50 13.70 -1.02
C HIS A 147 -4.40 15.21 -1.21
N GLU A 148 -5.50 15.93 -0.99
CA GLU A 148 -5.58 17.39 -1.10
C GLU A 148 -6.30 17.99 0.12
N PRO A 149 -5.95 19.22 0.55
CA PRO A 149 -6.53 19.85 1.71
C PRO A 149 -8.05 19.96 1.61
N GLY A 150 -8.76 19.42 2.61
CA GLY A 150 -10.21 19.53 2.68
C GLY A 150 -10.99 18.78 1.60
N HIS A 151 -10.30 17.96 0.77
CA HIS A 151 -10.90 17.21 -0.32
C HIS A 151 -10.70 15.71 -0.13
N SER A 152 -11.79 14.94 -0.17
CA SER A 152 -11.78 13.51 0.18
C SER A 152 -11.84 12.56 -1.03
N ASP A 153 -12.00 13.08 -2.24
CA ASP A 153 -12.12 12.28 -3.46
C ASP A 153 -10.91 12.49 -4.39
N PRO A 154 -9.86 11.66 -4.31
CA PRO A 154 -8.67 11.80 -5.15
C PRO A 154 -8.93 11.67 -6.65
N THR A 155 -10.08 11.11 -7.05
CA THR A 155 -10.45 10.95 -8.46
C THR A 155 -10.97 12.23 -9.09
N ARG A 156 -11.26 13.24 -8.27
CA ARG A 156 -11.70 14.58 -8.69
C ARG A 156 -10.81 15.65 -8.07
N PRO A 157 -9.52 15.74 -8.47
CA PRO A 157 -8.57 16.65 -7.85
C PRO A 157 -8.97 18.12 -8.01
N VAL A 158 -8.71 18.92 -6.98
CA VAL A 158 -8.86 20.39 -7.04
C VAL A 158 -7.57 21.08 -7.52
N THR A 159 -6.43 20.38 -7.51
CA THR A 159 -5.22 20.79 -8.25
C THR A 159 -5.57 20.96 -9.71
N THR A 160 -5.14 22.03 -10.34
CA THR A 160 -5.43 22.34 -11.74
C THR A 160 -4.21 22.19 -12.63
N ALA A 161 -4.44 21.83 -13.90
CA ALA A 161 -3.43 21.79 -14.94
C ALA A 161 -3.89 22.64 -16.13
N ARG A 162 -3.16 23.69 -16.47
CA ARG A 162 -3.45 24.58 -17.60
C ARG A 162 -2.38 24.46 -18.65
N ARG A 163 -2.78 24.38 -19.92
CA ARG A 163 -1.84 24.33 -21.04
C ARG A 163 -1.27 25.71 -21.33
N ASP A 164 0.06 25.78 -21.36
CA ASP A 164 0.83 27.00 -21.72
C ASP A 164 1.86 26.63 -22.80
N GLY A 165 1.43 26.72 -24.06
CA GLY A 165 2.25 26.32 -25.20
C GLY A 165 2.62 24.84 -25.22
N ALA A 166 3.92 24.55 -25.07
CA ALA A 166 4.47 23.19 -25.01
C ALA A 166 4.56 22.62 -23.58
N THR A 167 4.02 23.33 -22.59
CA THR A 167 4.04 22.89 -21.19
C THR A 167 2.64 22.87 -20.58
N TRP A 168 2.48 22.08 -19.51
CA TRP A 168 1.40 22.21 -18.55
C TRP A 168 1.90 23.00 -17.35
N ARG A 169 1.04 23.85 -16.79
CA ARG A 169 1.23 24.55 -15.52
C ARG A 169 0.31 23.94 -14.48
N LEU A 170 0.91 23.43 -13.39
CA LEU A 170 0.19 22.81 -12.29
C LEU A 170 0.12 23.77 -11.12
N ASP A 171 -1.09 23.96 -10.57
CA ASP A 171 -1.36 24.81 -9.42
C ASP A 171 -2.20 24.04 -8.40
N GLY A 172 -1.74 24.00 -7.13
CA GLY A 172 -2.47 23.31 -6.06
C GLY A 172 -1.58 22.82 -4.91
N ILE A 173 -2.15 21.99 -4.04
CA ILE A 173 -1.44 21.42 -2.89
C ILE A 173 -1.74 19.93 -2.84
N LYS A 174 -0.68 19.12 -2.67
CA LYS A 174 -0.80 17.70 -2.34
C LYS A 174 -0.26 17.46 -0.95
N GLU A 175 -1.08 16.89 -0.07
CA GLU A 175 -0.72 16.62 1.31
C GLU A 175 -0.29 15.18 1.52
N LEU A 176 0.54 14.94 2.54
CA LEU A 176 0.92 13.61 3.02
C LEU A 176 1.46 12.69 1.92
N VAL A 177 2.21 13.25 0.97
CA VAL A 177 2.82 12.48 -0.11
C VAL A 177 3.88 11.55 0.48
N SER A 178 3.62 10.24 0.40
CA SER A 178 4.52 9.22 0.94
C SER A 178 5.88 9.28 0.24
N PHE A 179 6.97 9.30 1.00
CA PHE A 179 8.34 9.51 0.50
C PHE A 179 8.51 10.74 -0.40
N GLY A 180 7.60 11.72 -0.34
CA GLY A 180 7.66 12.93 -1.16
C GLY A 180 8.94 13.75 -0.98
N GLN A 181 9.60 13.65 0.19
CA GLN A 181 10.91 14.29 0.45
C GLN A 181 12.06 13.68 -0.36
N LEU A 182 11.92 12.42 -0.78
CA LEU A 182 12.97 11.61 -1.40
C LEU A 182 12.66 11.21 -2.83
N ALA A 183 11.46 11.50 -3.29
CA ALA A 183 11.03 11.14 -4.65
C ALA A 183 11.72 12.01 -5.70
N ASP A 184 12.19 11.39 -6.77
CA ASP A 184 12.71 12.08 -7.96
C ASP A 184 11.58 12.66 -8.82
N THR A 185 10.45 11.97 -8.84
CA THR A 185 9.29 12.33 -9.68
C THR A 185 8.00 11.97 -8.95
N LEU A 186 7.04 12.87 -9.01
CA LEU A 186 5.70 12.69 -8.45
C LEU A 186 4.66 12.53 -9.56
N LEU A 187 3.77 11.56 -9.41
CA LEU A 187 2.57 11.47 -10.20
C LEU A 187 1.51 12.37 -9.57
N ILE A 188 1.10 13.39 -10.31
CA ILE A 188 0.17 14.43 -9.83
C ILE A 188 -1.14 14.33 -10.62
N PRO A 189 -2.23 13.86 -9.98
CA PRO A 189 -3.57 14.04 -10.54
C PRO A 189 -3.94 15.53 -10.53
N ALA A 190 -4.44 16.02 -11.66
CA ALA A 190 -4.91 17.41 -11.76
C ALA A 190 -6.09 17.51 -12.74
N THR A 191 -7.00 18.45 -12.47
CA THR A 191 -8.12 18.79 -13.36
C THR A 191 -7.63 19.71 -14.48
N ILE A 192 -7.90 19.31 -15.72
CA ILE A 192 -7.60 20.08 -16.94
C ILE A 192 -8.74 21.08 -17.21
N ASP A 193 -8.47 22.12 -17.99
CA ASP A 193 -9.40 23.24 -18.27
C ASP A 193 -10.81 22.84 -18.73
N ASP A 194 -10.97 21.68 -19.36
CA ASP A 194 -12.25 21.11 -19.81
C ASP A 194 -12.98 20.25 -18.75
N GLY A 195 -12.42 20.15 -17.55
CA GLY A 195 -12.94 19.35 -16.44
C GLY A 195 -12.54 17.87 -16.47
N GLU A 196 -11.72 17.45 -17.42
CA GLU A 196 -11.10 16.12 -17.42
C GLU A 196 -9.99 16.03 -16.37
N THR A 197 -9.70 14.83 -15.90
CA THR A 197 -8.59 14.56 -14.98
C THR A 197 -7.40 13.99 -15.73
N GLY A 198 -6.23 14.64 -15.57
CA GLY A 198 -4.94 14.14 -16.07
C GLY A 198 -4.04 13.62 -14.96
N LEU A 199 -3.10 12.75 -15.32
CA LEU A 199 -2.05 12.27 -14.42
C LEU A 199 -0.68 12.70 -14.98
N PHE A 200 0.02 13.57 -14.24
CA PHE A 200 1.22 14.26 -14.67
C PHE A 200 2.46 13.73 -13.96
N LEU A 201 3.55 13.53 -14.70
CA LEU A 201 4.87 13.11 -14.19
C LEU A 201 5.68 14.37 -13.87
N LEU A 202 5.72 14.78 -12.63
CA LEU A 202 6.36 16.02 -12.18
C LEU A 202 7.71 15.73 -11.52
N PRO A 203 8.85 16.12 -12.15
CA PRO A 203 10.13 16.10 -11.46
C PRO A 203 10.10 17.02 -10.24
N THR A 204 10.63 16.54 -9.11
CA THR A 204 10.55 17.29 -7.83
C THR A 204 11.46 18.52 -7.79
N ASP A 205 12.46 18.59 -8.67
CA ASP A 205 13.35 19.74 -8.86
C ASP A 205 12.81 20.79 -9.85
N SER A 206 11.57 20.62 -10.36
CA SER A 206 10.94 21.57 -11.27
C SER A 206 10.68 22.92 -10.59
N SER A 207 10.78 23.99 -11.37
CA SER A 207 10.41 25.32 -10.89
C SER A 207 8.93 25.35 -10.47
N GLY A 208 8.61 26.05 -9.38
CA GLY A 208 7.24 26.13 -8.85
C GLY A 208 6.84 24.93 -7.98
N VAL A 209 7.77 24.04 -7.63
CA VAL A 209 7.57 22.96 -6.67
C VAL A 209 8.24 23.31 -5.34
N GLU A 210 7.47 23.27 -4.26
CA GLU A 210 8.01 23.37 -2.90
C GLU A 210 7.58 22.12 -2.11
N ILE A 211 8.55 21.44 -1.48
CA ILE A 211 8.33 20.22 -0.70
C ILE A 211 8.60 20.52 0.76
N ARG A 212 7.59 20.31 1.61
CA ARG A 212 7.68 20.51 3.06
C ARG A 212 7.53 19.20 3.79
N PRO A 213 8.55 18.78 4.57
CA PRO A 213 8.48 17.55 5.37
C PRO A 213 7.33 17.55 6.37
N VAL A 214 6.63 16.42 6.49
CA VAL A 214 5.54 16.22 7.46
C VAL A 214 5.78 14.95 8.26
N ALA A 215 5.56 15.03 9.58
CA ALA A 215 5.63 13.88 10.46
C ALA A 215 4.30 13.12 10.47
N THR A 216 4.37 11.82 10.25
CA THR A 216 3.22 10.90 10.27
C THR A 216 3.35 9.85 11.37
N THR A 217 2.25 9.14 11.69
CA THR A 217 2.23 8.15 12.78
C THR A 217 3.15 6.97 12.51
N ASN A 218 3.26 6.49 11.26
CA ASN A 218 4.17 5.39 10.89
C ASN A 218 5.64 5.82 10.82
N ARG A 219 5.92 7.12 10.97
CA ARG A 219 7.25 7.73 10.96
C ARG A 219 8.04 7.60 9.65
N GLU A 220 7.40 7.15 8.57
CA GLU A 220 8.03 7.20 7.24
C GLU A 220 8.15 8.65 6.73
N PRO A 221 9.08 8.93 5.80
CA PRO A 221 9.18 10.24 5.17
C PRO A 221 7.91 10.61 4.41
N HIS A 222 7.26 11.69 4.81
CA HIS A 222 6.11 12.25 4.10
C HIS A 222 6.33 13.74 3.86
N ALA A 223 5.67 14.30 2.86
CA ALA A 223 5.74 15.72 2.58
C ALA A 223 4.39 16.28 2.11
N ASP A 224 4.18 17.56 2.38
CA ASP A 224 3.23 18.36 1.63
C ASP A 224 3.95 19.00 0.44
N VAL A 225 3.31 18.98 -0.72
CA VAL A 225 3.86 19.48 -1.99
C VAL A 225 3.00 20.62 -2.47
N PHE A 226 3.61 21.81 -2.55
CA PHE A 226 2.98 23.04 -3.02
C PHE A 226 3.37 23.26 -4.48
N LEU A 227 2.38 23.51 -5.33
CA LEU A 227 2.53 23.72 -6.76
C LEU A 227 2.08 25.15 -7.09
N ASP A 228 3.01 25.96 -7.57
CA ASP A 228 2.78 27.33 -8.01
C ASP A 228 3.32 27.49 -9.44
N GLY A 229 2.46 27.21 -10.42
CA GLY A 229 2.83 27.15 -11.83
C GLY A 229 3.89 26.10 -12.14
N ALA A 230 3.91 24.98 -11.41
CA ALA A 230 4.87 23.90 -11.65
C ALA A 230 4.77 23.35 -13.06
N SER A 231 5.91 23.31 -13.78
CA SER A 231 5.92 23.11 -15.23
C SER A 231 6.33 21.70 -15.62
N VAL A 232 5.52 21.05 -16.47
CA VAL A 232 5.82 19.76 -17.09
C VAL A 232 5.59 19.80 -18.61
N SER A 233 6.29 18.95 -19.36
CA SER A 233 6.17 18.87 -20.82
C SER A 233 4.81 18.28 -21.26
N VAL A 234 4.19 18.88 -22.29
CA VAL A 234 2.93 18.38 -22.85
C VAL A 234 3.11 16.97 -23.42
N ASP A 235 4.20 16.74 -24.14
CA ASP A 235 4.40 15.52 -24.90
C ASP A 235 5.11 14.40 -24.11
N ALA A 236 5.84 14.75 -23.03
CA ALA A 236 6.71 13.81 -22.34
C ALA A 236 6.26 13.46 -20.91
N ASP A 237 5.45 14.31 -20.28
CA ASP A 237 5.22 14.24 -18.82
C ASP A 237 3.73 14.11 -18.44
N LYS A 238 2.88 13.62 -19.35
CA LYS A 238 1.49 13.25 -19.06
C LYS A 238 1.29 11.78 -19.43
N LEU A 239 0.64 11.02 -18.56
CA LEU A 239 0.17 9.68 -18.91
C LEU A 239 -1.16 9.78 -19.67
N ASP A 240 -1.29 9.02 -20.73
CA ASP A 240 -2.49 8.96 -21.55
C ASP A 240 -3.37 7.76 -21.17
N GLY A 241 -4.66 7.99 -21.12
CA GLY A 241 -5.65 6.95 -20.86
C GLY A 241 -6.86 7.46 -20.09
N ASN A 242 -7.96 6.76 -20.24
CA ASN A 242 -9.20 7.04 -19.53
C ASN A 242 -9.16 6.41 -18.14
N GLN A 243 -9.76 7.09 -17.15
CA GLN A 243 -9.91 6.58 -15.78
C GLN A 243 -8.60 6.20 -15.09
N LEU A 244 -7.48 6.88 -15.46
CA LEU A 244 -6.16 6.59 -14.87
C LEU A 244 -6.13 6.83 -13.36
N VAL A 245 -6.70 7.93 -12.93
CA VAL A 245 -6.68 8.32 -11.52
C VAL A 245 -7.58 7.41 -10.69
N GLU A 246 -8.72 7.00 -11.22
CA GLU A 246 -9.61 6.00 -10.60
C GLU A 246 -8.92 4.63 -10.48
N SER A 247 -8.23 4.21 -11.55
CA SER A 247 -7.45 2.97 -11.55
C SER A 247 -6.31 3.03 -10.53
N LEU A 248 -5.55 4.11 -10.52
CA LEU A 248 -4.47 4.34 -9.55
C LEU A 248 -5.02 4.32 -8.11
N TYR A 249 -6.12 5.03 -7.86
CA TYR A 249 -6.74 5.08 -6.52
C TYR A 249 -7.23 3.71 -6.06
N THR A 250 -7.90 2.95 -6.92
CA THR A 250 -8.36 1.59 -6.62
C THR A 250 -7.19 0.68 -6.24
N ARG A 251 -6.11 0.71 -7.02
CA ARG A 251 -4.89 -0.05 -6.75
C ARG A 251 -4.20 0.42 -5.47
N ALA A 252 -4.15 1.73 -5.23
CA ALA A 252 -3.60 2.31 -4.02
C ALA A 252 -4.33 1.80 -2.76
N LEU A 253 -5.66 1.73 -2.78
CA LEU A 253 -6.44 1.15 -1.67
C LEU A 253 -6.06 -0.31 -1.41
N ILE A 254 -5.96 -1.13 -2.46
CA ILE A 254 -5.62 -2.56 -2.32
C ILE A 254 -4.20 -2.74 -1.78
N GLY A 255 -3.25 -1.91 -2.24
CA GLY A 255 -1.87 -1.95 -1.75
C GLY A 255 -1.76 -1.62 -0.26
N LEU A 256 -2.49 -0.61 0.23
CA LEU A 256 -2.58 -0.32 1.67
C LEU A 256 -3.21 -1.49 2.45
N CYS A 257 -4.21 -2.16 1.87
CA CYS A 257 -4.80 -3.35 2.48
C CYS A 257 -3.79 -4.50 2.56
N ALA A 258 -2.96 -4.70 1.54
CA ALA A 258 -1.89 -5.71 1.55
C ALA A 258 -0.85 -5.42 2.65
N ILE A 259 -0.41 -4.17 2.79
CA ILE A 259 0.45 -3.75 3.92
C ILE A 259 -0.24 -4.06 5.26
N GLN A 260 -1.54 -3.75 5.38
CA GLN A 260 -2.28 -4.00 6.62
C GLN A 260 -2.44 -5.49 6.93
N VAL A 261 -2.53 -6.38 5.93
CA VAL A 261 -2.46 -7.83 6.16
C VAL A 261 -1.17 -8.20 6.90
N GLY A 262 -0.01 -7.74 6.42
CA GLY A 262 1.28 -8.02 7.04
C GLY A 262 1.40 -7.43 8.45
N VAL A 263 1.04 -6.15 8.62
CA VAL A 263 1.03 -5.47 9.94
C VAL A 263 0.16 -6.23 10.94
N SER A 264 -1.05 -6.61 10.54
CA SER A 264 -2.02 -7.29 11.42
C SER A 264 -1.60 -8.71 11.75
N ASP A 265 -1.10 -9.47 10.77
CA ASP A 265 -0.62 -10.85 10.99
C ASP A 265 0.54 -10.86 11.99
N ARG A 266 1.54 -9.98 11.81
CA ARG A 266 2.70 -9.94 12.71
C ARG A 266 2.32 -9.47 14.11
N ALA A 267 1.49 -8.44 14.24
CA ALA A 267 1.02 -7.96 15.54
C ALA A 267 0.26 -9.06 16.31
N LEU A 268 -0.60 -9.82 15.61
CA LEU A 268 -1.36 -10.91 16.21
C LEU A 268 -0.45 -12.08 16.62
N ARG A 269 0.56 -12.44 15.80
CA ARG A 269 1.57 -13.46 16.15
C ARG A 269 2.37 -13.05 17.39
N MET A 270 2.86 -11.80 17.46
CA MET A 270 3.55 -11.29 18.64
C MET A 270 2.67 -11.39 19.88
N ALA A 271 1.37 -11.08 19.76
CA ALA A 271 0.42 -11.21 20.87
C ALA A 271 0.23 -12.67 21.30
N ALA A 272 0.16 -13.61 20.35
CA ALA A 272 0.05 -15.04 20.63
C ALA A 272 1.31 -15.58 21.33
N GLU A 273 2.50 -15.23 20.85
CA GLU A 273 3.80 -15.58 21.43
C GLU A 273 3.90 -15.06 22.88
N TYR A 274 3.59 -13.76 23.07
CA TYR A 274 3.65 -13.14 24.39
C TYR A 274 2.69 -13.78 25.37
N THR A 275 1.43 -13.97 24.99
CA THR A 275 0.40 -14.54 25.88
C THR A 275 0.64 -16.01 26.23
N SER A 276 1.33 -16.75 25.35
CA SER A 276 1.72 -18.14 25.58
C SER A 276 2.89 -18.26 26.56
N GLY A 277 3.81 -17.29 26.58
CA GLY A 277 5.00 -17.30 27.44
C GLY A 277 4.84 -16.53 28.75
N ARG A 278 3.97 -15.51 28.80
CA ARG A 278 3.78 -14.65 29.98
C ARG A 278 2.91 -15.33 31.03
N GLU A 279 3.44 -15.56 32.22
CA GLU A 279 2.70 -16.14 33.33
C GLU A 279 2.18 -15.08 34.34
N GLN A 280 0.94 -15.24 34.75
CA GLN A 280 0.30 -14.55 35.88
C GLN A 280 -0.69 -15.50 36.55
N PHE A 281 -0.87 -15.37 37.84
CA PHE A 281 -1.75 -16.25 38.63
C PHE A 281 -1.41 -17.75 38.50
N GLY A 282 -0.11 -18.06 38.36
CA GLY A 282 0.41 -19.42 38.28
C GLY A 282 0.21 -20.16 36.96
N ARG A 283 -0.12 -19.44 35.85
CA ARG A 283 -0.27 -20.02 34.53
C ARG A 283 -0.08 -18.99 33.42
N PRO A 284 0.19 -19.41 32.16
CA PRO A 284 0.24 -18.52 31.01
C PRO A 284 -1.04 -17.71 30.84
N ILE A 285 -0.91 -16.40 30.55
CA ILE A 285 -2.08 -15.52 30.41
C ILE A 285 -2.96 -15.91 29.22
N GLY A 286 -2.41 -16.55 28.18
CA GLY A 286 -3.15 -17.12 27.06
C GLY A 286 -4.11 -18.25 27.43
N SER A 287 -3.99 -18.83 28.66
CA SER A 287 -4.93 -19.82 29.17
C SER A 287 -6.22 -19.23 29.76
N PHE A 288 -6.29 -17.90 29.92
CA PHE A 288 -7.50 -17.24 30.37
C PHE A 288 -8.51 -17.06 29.25
N GLN A 289 -9.76 -17.40 29.49
CA GLN A 289 -10.82 -17.39 28.48
C GLN A 289 -11.00 -16.01 27.81
N ALA A 290 -10.89 -14.93 28.59
CA ALA A 290 -11.00 -13.57 28.05
C ALA A 290 -9.88 -13.23 27.05
N VAL A 291 -8.66 -13.76 27.25
CA VAL A 291 -7.54 -13.60 26.32
C VAL A 291 -7.77 -14.46 25.08
N GLN A 292 -8.19 -15.73 25.26
CA GLN A 292 -8.47 -16.65 24.15
C GLN A 292 -9.54 -16.10 23.21
N GLN A 293 -10.63 -15.54 23.73
CA GLN A 293 -11.70 -14.94 22.94
C GLN A 293 -11.18 -13.75 22.13
N ARG A 294 -10.40 -12.83 22.75
CA ARG A 294 -9.80 -11.70 22.04
C ARG A 294 -8.87 -12.12 20.91
N MET A 295 -8.06 -13.16 21.15
CA MET A 295 -7.16 -13.69 20.12
C MET A 295 -7.94 -14.34 18.98
N ALA A 296 -9.03 -15.05 19.29
CA ALA A 296 -9.91 -15.64 18.28
C ALA A 296 -10.61 -14.57 17.44
N ASP A 297 -11.14 -13.52 18.06
CA ASP A 297 -11.73 -12.37 17.34
C ASP A 297 -10.69 -11.68 16.44
N GLY A 298 -9.46 -11.48 16.95
CA GLY A 298 -8.37 -10.93 16.16
C GLY A 298 -7.99 -11.81 14.97
N PHE A 299 -8.04 -13.12 15.11
CA PHE A 299 -7.82 -14.06 13.99
C PHE A 299 -8.93 -13.97 12.94
N ILE A 300 -10.20 -13.90 13.34
CA ILE A 300 -11.34 -13.71 12.45
C ILE A 300 -11.21 -12.38 11.69
N ASP A 301 -10.84 -11.31 12.38
CA ASP A 301 -10.59 -10.00 11.81
C ASP A 301 -9.45 -10.03 10.77
N LEU A 302 -8.35 -10.73 11.08
CA LEU A 302 -7.23 -10.91 10.14
C LEU A 302 -7.66 -11.65 8.87
N GLU A 303 -8.45 -12.73 9.01
CA GLU A 303 -8.97 -13.44 7.84
C GLU A 303 -9.91 -12.56 7.00
N ALA A 304 -10.71 -11.71 7.62
CA ALA A 304 -11.56 -10.77 6.88
C ALA A 304 -10.73 -9.75 6.07
N ILE A 305 -9.64 -9.19 6.65
CA ILE A 305 -8.71 -8.31 5.92
C ILE A 305 -8.07 -9.10 4.77
N ARG A 306 -7.54 -10.28 5.05
CA ARG A 306 -6.79 -11.12 4.10
C ARG A 306 -7.64 -11.47 2.86
N TRP A 307 -8.79 -12.07 3.08
CA TRP A 307 -9.63 -12.55 1.98
C TRP A 307 -10.23 -11.43 1.15
N THR A 308 -10.64 -10.32 1.76
CA THR A 308 -11.15 -9.18 1.01
C THR A 308 -10.04 -8.50 0.19
N THR A 309 -8.83 -8.43 0.71
CA THR A 309 -7.65 -7.89 0.00
C THR A 309 -7.30 -8.72 -1.21
N TRP A 310 -7.14 -10.05 -1.04
CA TRP A 310 -6.76 -10.94 -2.14
C TRP A 310 -7.87 -11.09 -3.18
N HIS A 311 -9.14 -11.03 -2.77
CA HIS A 311 -10.25 -10.95 -3.72
C HIS A 311 -10.15 -9.69 -4.59
N ALA A 312 -9.90 -8.53 -4.00
CA ALA A 312 -9.77 -7.29 -4.75
C ALA A 312 -8.54 -7.31 -5.69
N ALA A 313 -7.41 -7.84 -5.22
CA ALA A 313 -6.19 -7.99 -6.02
C ALA A 313 -6.39 -8.97 -7.19
N TRP A 314 -7.09 -10.08 -6.97
CA TRP A 314 -7.43 -11.02 -8.01
C TRP A 314 -8.32 -10.41 -9.10
N LEU A 315 -9.32 -9.59 -8.72
CA LEU A 315 -10.14 -8.87 -9.70
C LEU A 315 -9.31 -7.97 -10.62
N ILE A 316 -8.31 -7.29 -10.05
CA ILE A 316 -7.35 -6.49 -10.85
C ILE A 316 -6.58 -7.39 -11.82
N ALA A 317 -6.02 -8.50 -11.35
CA ALA A 317 -5.25 -9.43 -12.18
C ALA A 317 -6.08 -10.05 -13.32
N GLU A 318 -7.38 -10.24 -13.09
CA GLU A 318 -8.33 -10.73 -14.11
C GLU A 318 -8.86 -9.61 -15.03
N GLY A 319 -8.40 -8.37 -14.91
CA GLY A 319 -8.90 -7.23 -15.68
C GLY A 319 -10.37 -6.90 -15.40
N ARG A 320 -10.87 -7.23 -14.22
CA ARG A 320 -12.28 -7.05 -13.81
C ARG A 320 -12.44 -5.79 -12.96
N PRO A 321 -13.64 -5.17 -12.94
CA PRO A 321 -13.92 -4.02 -12.09
C PRO A 321 -13.68 -4.36 -10.61
N ALA A 322 -12.81 -3.61 -9.94
CA ALA A 322 -12.37 -3.89 -8.58
C ALA A 322 -12.69 -2.78 -7.57
N ASP A 323 -13.19 -1.60 -7.98
CA ASP A 323 -13.41 -0.44 -7.10
C ASP A 323 -14.22 -0.82 -5.85
N ARG A 324 -15.37 -1.46 -6.02
CA ARG A 324 -16.20 -1.90 -4.90
C ARG A 324 -15.48 -2.88 -3.96
N ALA A 325 -14.77 -3.86 -4.53
CA ALA A 325 -14.02 -4.84 -3.74
C ALA A 325 -12.86 -4.18 -2.99
N ALA A 326 -12.16 -3.22 -3.61
CA ALA A 326 -11.10 -2.44 -2.98
C ALA A 326 -11.60 -1.64 -1.77
N ARG A 327 -12.79 -1.03 -1.88
CA ARG A 327 -13.40 -0.29 -0.76
C ARG A 327 -13.87 -1.21 0.36
N VAL A 328 -14.40 -2.40 0.05
CA VAL A 328 -14.71 -3.43 1.06
C VAL A 328 -13.44 -3.90 1.76
N ALA A 329 -12.37 -4.16 1.01
CA ALA A 329 -11.08 -4.52 1.59
C ALA A 329 -10.53 -3.40 2.49
N LYS A 330 -10.60 -2.14 2.03
CA LYS A 330 -10.13 -0.99 2.81
C LYS A 330 -10.97 -0.75 4.07
N PHE A 331 -12.29 -0.98 4.01
CA PHE A 331 -13.13 -0.97 5.22
C PHE A 331 -12.61 -1.99 6.25
N TRP A 332 -12.43 -3.24 5.85
CA TRP A 332 -11.92 -4.27 6.76
C TRP A 332 -10.50 -3.99 7.23
N ALA A 333 -9.60 -3.54 6.35
CA ALA A 333 -8.24 -3.17 6.71
C ALA A 333 -8.19 -2.05 7.75
N ALA A 334 -9.07 -1.04 7.64
CA ALA A 334 -9.14 0.06 8.60
C ALA A 334 -9.79 -0.38 9.91
N GLU A 335 -10.97 -0.98 9.88
CA GLU A 335 -11.78 -1.31 11.06
C GLU A 335 -11.17 -2.48 11.85
N ALA A 336 -10.91 -3.61 11.19
CA ALA A 336 -10.37 -4.81 11.81
C ALA A 336 -8.89 -4.64 12.15
N GLY A 337 -8.11 -3.92 11.31
CA GLY A 337 -6.72 -3.60 11.61
C GLY A 337 -6.56 -2.79 12.90
N ALA A 338 -7.41 -1.81 13.13
CA ALA A 338 -7.45 -1.05 14.37
C ALA A 338 -7.79 -1.93 15.59
N ARG A 339 -8.76 -2.86 15.45
CA ARG A 339 -9.13 -3.79 16.53
C ARG A 339 -8.01 -4.77 16.87
N ILE A 340 -7.32 -5.31 15.84
CA ILE A 340 -6.17 -6.21 16.03
C ILE A 340 -5.04 -5.47 16.77
N ALA A 341 -4.69 -4.26 16.31
CA ALA A 341 -3.65 -3.46 16.94
C ALA A 341 -3.97 -3.14 18.42
N ALA A 342 -5.22 -2.76 18.69
CA ALA A 342 -5.69 -2.53 20.08
C ALA A 342 -5.69 -3.82 20.91
N THR A 343 -6.07 -4.96 20.35
CA THR A 343 -6.03 -6.26 21.00
C THR A 343 -4.60 -6.66 21.35
N ALA A 344 -3.67 -6.54 20.41
CA ALA A 344 -2.26 -6.84 20.64
C ALA A 344 -1.67 -5.98 21.74
N GLN A 345 -1.91 -4.66 21.75
CA GLN A 345 -1.48 -3.78 22.85
C GLN A 345 -2.11 -4.15 24.19
N HIS A 346 -3.41 -4.43 24.19
CA HIS A 346 -4.12 -4.76 25.42
C HIS A 346 -3.55 -6.01 26.10
N VAL A 347 -3.30 -7.09 25.35
CA VAL A 347 -2.80 -8.34 25.95
C VAL A 347 -1.34 -8.25 26.39
N HIS A 348 -0.55 -7.34 25.82
CA HIS A 348 0.80 -7.04 26.29
C HIS A 348 0.81 -6.16 27.56
N GLY A 349 -0.24 -5.40 27.80
CA GLY A 349 -0.29 -4.43 28.91
C GLY A 349 0.75 -3.31 28.73
N GLY A 350 1.41 -2.90 29.82
CA GLY A 350 2.35 -1.75 29.79
C GLY A 350 3.50 -1.89 28.79
N ILE A 351 4.01 -3.10 28.55
CA ILE A 351 5.09 -3.31 27.57
C ILE A 351 4.63 -3.05 26.11
N GLY A 352 3.32 -3.14 25.83
CA GLY A 352 2.79 -2.89 24.49
C GLY A 352 2.90 -1.44 24.01
N ILE A 353 3.08 -0.49 24.95
CA ILE A 353 3.30 0.94 24.63
C ILE A 353 4.77 1.37 24.81
N ASP A 354 5.63 0.47 25.29
CA ASP A 354 7.05 0.74 25.45
C ASP A 354 7.73 0.82 24.07
N THR A 355 8.42 1.93 23.79
CA THR A 355 9.11 2.13 22.51
C THR A 355 10.38 1.28 22.34
N THR A 356 10.84 0.63 23.41
CA THR A 356 11.94 -0.35 23.33
C THR A 356 11.44 -1.74 22.89
N TYR A 357 10.13 -1.99 22.97
CA TYR A 357 9.49 -3.22 22.51
C TYR A 357 8.86 -3.02 21.12
N PRO A 358 9.07 -3.92 20.16
CA PRO A 358 8.76 -3.66 18.75
C PRO A 358 7.27 -3.46 18.43
N LEU A 359 6.33 -3.88 19.30
CA LEU A 359 4.89 -3.85 19.03
C LEU A 359 4.35 -2.44 18.75
N HIS A 360 4.92 -1.41 19.36
CA HIS A 360 4.46 -0.02 19.16
C HIS A 360 4.50 0.41 17.68
N ARG A 361 5.44 -0.12 16.87
CA ARG A 361 5.56 0.18 15.44
C ARG A 361 4.34 -0.34 14.68
N TYR A 362 3.91 -1.56 14.96
CA TYR A 362 2.73 -2.16 14.33
C TYR A 362 1.45 -1.39 14.65
N PHE A 363 1.32 -0.90 15.88
CA PHE A 363 0.20 -0.02 16.25
C PHE A 363 0.22 1.29 15.47
N LEU A 364 1.37 1.92 15.33
CA LEU A 364 1.52 3.19 14.60
C LEU A 364 1.27 3.02 13.09
N TRP A 365 1.75 1.92 12.50
CA TRP A 365 1.50 1.59 11.10
C TRP A 365 0.03 1.25 10.85
N ALA A 366 -0.59 0.46 11.71
CA ALA A 366 -2.02 0.18 11.61
C ALA A 366 -2.86 1.46 11.64
N LYS A 367 -2.51 2.41 12.55
CA LYS A 367 -3.18 3.70 12.64
C LYS A 367 -2.96 4.58 11.40
N HIS A 368 -1.78 4.57 10.84
CA HIS A 368 -1.49 5.25 9.58
C HIS A 368 -2.34 4.67 8.44
N ASN A 369 -2.30 3.36 8.25
CA ASN A 369 -3.05 2.66 7.20
C ASN A 369 -4.58 2.83 7.37
N GLU A 370 -5.10 2.88 8.60
CA GLU A 370 -6.52 3.13 8.90
C GLU A 370 -7.00 4.43 8.28
N LEU A 371 -6.19 5.49 8.38
CA LEU A 371 -6.57 6.86 7.99
C LEU A 371 -6.21 7.19 6.54
N THR A 372 -5.15 6.59 5.99
CA THR A 372 -4.65 6.88 4.63
C THR A 372 -5.68 6.49 3.58
N LEU A 373 -5.96 7.39 2.64
CA LEU A 373 -6.95 7.25 1.55
C LEU A 373 -8.37 6.91 2.04
N GLY A 374 -8.72 7.39 3.23
CA GLY A 374 -10.05 7.31 3.80
C GLY A 374 -10.25 6.19 4.83
N SER A 375 -10.88 6.57 5.94
CA SER A 375 -11.22 5.69 7.07
C SER A 375 -12.33 4.69 6.71
N ALA A 376 -12.58 3.72 7.60
CA ALA A 376 -13.69 2.76 7.48
C ALA A 376 -15.03 3.44 7.20
N THR A 377 -15.36 4.50 7.94
CA THR A 377 -16.61 5.26 7.75
C THR A 377 -16.70 5.89 6.37
N GLN A 378 -15.61 6.47 5.84
CA GLN A 378 -15.61 7.07 4.51
C GLN A 378 -15.80 6.01 3.42
N GLN A 379 -15.22 4.82 3.57
CA GLN A 379 -15.46 3.72 2.63
C GLN A 379 -16.93 3.26 2.66
N LEU A 380 -17.55 3.16 3.84
CA LEU A 380 -18.98 2.81 3.96
C LEU A 380 -19.91 3.87 3.33
N VAL A 381 -19.63 5.16 3.54
CA VAL A 381 -20.39 6.26 2.92
C VAL A 381 -20.32 6.15 1.40
N HIS A 382 -19.13 5.93 0.84
CA HIS A 382 -18.98 5.77 -0.60
C HIS A 382 -19.71 4.52 -1.13
N LEU A 383 -19.54 3.37 -0.47
CA LEU A 383 -20.26 2.14 -0.83
C LEU A 383 -21.77 2.34 -0.80
N GLY A 384 -22.29 3.04 0.23
CA GLY A 384 -23.70 3.36 0.35
C GLY A 384 -24.22 4.24 -0.79
N SER A 385 -23.45 5.25 -1.20
CA SER A 385 -23.83 6.16 -2.29
C SER A 385 -23.90 5.48 -3.67
N THR A 386 -23.23 4.34 -3.85
CA THR A 386 -23.24 3.56 -5.10
C THR A 386 -24.38 2.52 -5.18
N TYR A 387 -25.14 2.33 -4.10
CA TYR A 387 -26.32 1.45 -4.14
C TYR A 387 -27.51 2.15 -4.83
N PRO A 388 -28.16 1.46 -5.78
CA PRO A 388 -29.39 1.98 -6.37
C PRO A 388 -30.45 2.18 -5.28
N GLU A 389 -31.10 3.35 -5.25
CA GLU A 389 -32.22 3.62 -4.35
C GLU A 389 -33.29 2.52 -4.50
N GLY A 390 -33.67 1.88 -3.40
CA GLY A 390 -34.78 0.91 -3.37
C GLY A 390 -34.39 -0.59 -3.45
N ARG A 391 -33.15 -0.96 -3.30
CA ARG A 391 -32.68 -2.37 -3.15
C ARG A 391 -31.95 -2.59 -1.83
N LEU A 392 -32.63 -2.51 -0.72
CA LEU A 392 -32.30 -3.13 0.56
C LEU A 392 -33.28 -4.27 0.81
#